data_0a99c606fc788212c85dd6b3e8304eb9
#
_entry.id   0a99c606fc788212c85dd6b3e8304eb9
#
_cell.length_a   1.000
_cell.length_b   1.000
_cell.length_c   1.000
_cell.angle_alpha   90.00
_cell.angle_beta   90.00
_cell.angle_gamma   90.00
#
_symmetry.space_group_name_H-M   'P 1'
#
loop_
_entity.id
_entity.type
_entity.pdbx_description
1 polymer ?
#
loop_
_entity_poly.entity_id
_entity_poly.type
_entity_poly.pdbx_seq_one_letter_code
_entity_poly.pdbx_strand_id
1 'polypeptide(L)'
;KVAVTDPVYPVYIDSNVMAGRAGELQANGQWNRLTYLPCTAENHFIPSLPQESVDMIYLCYPNNPTGTTLTKAELQKWVDYALAHKALILYDAAYEAYICESDVPHSIYEIEGARSCAVEFRSFSKTAGFTGVRCGYTVVPEEVKAMTASGEQVALNHLWNRRQCTKFNGTSYITQRGAEAIYTAE
;
A
#
# COMPACT_ATOMS: atom_id res chain seq x y z
N LYS A 1 14.06 -6.63 -3.27
CA LYS A 1 13.06 -7.60 -2.80
C LYS A 1 11.74 -6.91 -2.44
N VAL A 2 10.63 -7.64 -2.53
CA VAL A 2 9.29 -7.15 -2.18
C VAL A 2 8.70 -8.05 -1.11
N ALA A 3 8.21 -7.45 -0.03
CA ALA A 3 7.51 -8.18 1.04
C ALA A 3 5.99 -8.03 0.88
N VAL A 4 5.28 -9.13 1.09
CA VAL A 4 3.81 -9.21 1.11
C VAL A 4 3.36 -10.02 2.31
N THR A 5 2.21 -9.72 2.88
CA THR A 5 1.58 -10.58 3.90
C THR A 5 1.11 -11.89 3.26
N ASP A 6 0.94 -12.96 4.04
CA ASP A 6 0.41 -14.24 3.56
C ASP A 6 -0.59 -14.79 4.59
N PRO A 7 -1.89 -14.83 4.26
CA PRO A 7 -2.51 -14.53 2.97
C PRO A 7 -2.53 -13.04 2.60
N VAL A 8 -2.64 -12.75 1.30
CA VAL A 8 -2.60 -11.40 0.74
C VAL A 8 -3.61 -11.24 -0.40
N TYR A 9 -3.98 -10.00 -0.70
CA TYR A 9 -4.72 -9.69 -1.91
C TYR A 9 -3.87 -10.04 -3.14
N PRO A 10 -4.30 -10.97 -4.01
CA PRO A 10 -3.45 -11.58 -5.06
C PRO A 10 -2.78 -10.58 -6.00
N VAL A 11 -3.44 -9.44 -6.25
CA VAL A 11 -2.95 -8.42 -7.20
C VAL A 11 -1.57 -7.86 -6.81
N TYR A 12 -1.18 -7.87 -5.52
CA TYR A 12 0.17 -7.42 -5.14
C TYR A 12 1.24 -8.36 -5.65
N ILE A 13 0.97 -9.67 -5.65
CA ILE A 13 1.86 -10.66 -6.25
C ILE A 13 1.83 -10.53 -7.77
N ASP A 14 0.64 -10.54 -8.38
CA ASP A 14 0.45 -10.51 -9.83
C ASP A 14 1.10 -9.27 -10.48
N SER A 15 0.98 -8.12 -9.84
CA SER A 15 1.61 -6.88 -10.34
C SER A 15 3.14 -6.96 -10.36
N ASN A 16 3.75 -7.66 -9.40
CA ASN A 16 5.18 -7.89 -9.36
C ASN A 16 5.62 -8.97 -10.37
N VAL A 17 4.78 -9.99 -10.61
CA VAL A 17 5.01 -10.98 -11.69
C VAL A 17 4.98 -10.29 -13.04
N MET A 18 3.95 -9.50 -13.34
CA MET A 18 3.83 -8.74 -14.59
C MET A 18 4.97 -7.73 -14.79
N ALA A 19 5.52 -7.20 -13.70
CA ALA A 19 6.67 -6.30 -13.74
C ALA A 19 8.03 -7.03 -13.84
N GLY A 20 8.05 -8.37 -13.89
CA GLY A 20 9.27 -9.17 -13.95
C GLY A 20 10.10 -9.15 -12.66
N ARG A 21 9.49 -8.85 -11.51
CA ARG A 21 10.18 -8.69 -10.23
C ARG A 21 10.03 -9.88 -9.28
N ALA A 22 9.11 -10.78 -9.57
CA ALA A 22 8.79 -11.90 -8.68
C ALA A 22 9.80 -13.07 -8.74
N GLY A 23 10.59 -13.15 -9.81
CA GLY A 23 11.53 -14.26 -10.03
C GLY A 23 10.85 -15.49 -10.61
N GLU A 24 11.15 -16.67 -10.08
CA GLU A 24 10.65 -17.97 -10.55
C GLU A 24 9.62 -18.53 -9.56
N LEU A 25 8.56 -19.13 -10.11
CA LEU A 25 7.56 -19.85 -9.31
C LEU A 25 8.16 -21.16 -8.80
N GLN A 26 8.09 -21.38 -7.50
CA GLN A 26 8.60 -22.57 -6.82
C GLN A 26 7.51 -23.65 -6.70
N ALA A 27 7.94 -24.88 -6.40
CA ALA A 27 7.03 -26.02 -6.23
C ALA A 27 5.99 -25.84 -5.10
N ASN A 28 6.29 -24.98 -4.12
CA ASN A 28 5.38 -24.63 -3.03
C ASN A 28 4.35 -23.56 -3.41
N GLY A 29 4.35 -23.08 -4.66
CA GLY A 29 3.45 -22.04 -5.14
C GLY A 29 3.89 -20.60 -4.82
N GLN A 30 5.06 -20.40 -4.23
CA GLN A 30 5.60 -19.08 -3.92
C GLN A 30 6.64 -18.63 -4.94
N TRP A 31 6.77 -17.33 -5.15
CA TRP A 31 7.77 -16.72 -6.02
C TRP A 31 9.05 -16.42 -5.24
N ASN A 32 10.21 -16.86 -5.75
CA ASN A 32 11.48 -16.86 -4.99
C ASN A 32 12.10 -15.48 -4.73
N ARG A 33 11.60 -14.42 -5.37
CA ARG A 33 12.03 -13.03 -5.11
C ARG A 33 11.05 -12.23 -4.27
N LEU A 34 9.94 -12.85 -3.85
CA LEU A 34 9.01 -12.25 -2.90
C LEU A 34 9.28 -12.80 -1.49
N THR A 35 9.19 -11.94 -0.51
CA THR A 35 9.25 -12.30 0.92
C THR A 35 7.83 -12.38 1.44
N TYR A 36 7.40 -13.57 1.83
CA TYR A 36 6.07 -13.82 2.37
C TYR A 36 6.11 -13.70 3.89
N LEU A 37 5.23 -12.90 4.45
CA LEU A 37 5.13 -12.61 5.89
C LEU A 37 3.88 -13.31 6.43
N PRO A 38 4.03 -14.44 7.15
CA PRO A 38 2.89 -15.24 7.58
C PRO A 38 1.95 -14.47 8.50
N CYS A 39 0.65 -14.54 8.20
CA CYS A 39 -0.45 -14.06 9.03
C CYS A 39 -1.32 -15.27 9.39
N THR A 40 -1.11 -15.84 10.56
CA THR A 40 -1.75 -17.07 11.02
C THR A 40 -2.54 -16.82 12.31
N ALA A 41 -3.35 -17.78 12.72
CA ALA A 41 -4.08 -17.69 13.99
C ALA A 41 -3.14 -17.56 15.20
N GLU A 42 -1.97 -18.22 15.14
CA GLU A 42 -0.98 -18.22 16.22
C GLU A 42 -0.35 -16.84 16.44
N ASN A 43 -0.22 -16.03 15.39
CA ASN A 43 0.27 -14.66 15.50
C ASN A 43 -0.84 -13.61 15.41
N HIS A 44 -2.10 -14.03 15.65
CA HIS A 44 -3.28 -13.16 15.57
C HIS A 44 -3.41 -12.42 14.23
N PHE A 45 -2.92 -13.02 13.16
CA PHE A 45 -2.84 -12.45 11.81
C PHE A 45 -2.04 -11.14 11.73
N ILE A 46 -1.16 -10.88 12.70
CA ILE A 46 -0.24 -9.74 12.71
C ILE A 46 1.14 -10.23 12.24
N PRO A 47 1.61 -9.82 11.06
CA PRO A 47 2.88 -10.28 10.54
C PRO A 47 4.07 -9.68 11.31
N SER A 48 5.12 -10.47 11.45
CA SER A 48 6.41 -9.97 11.94
C SER A 48 7.11 -9.14 10.85
N LEU A 49 7.96 -8.23 11.29
CA LEU A 49 8.82 -7.48 10.37
C LEU A 49 9.74 -8.44 9.59
N PRO A 50 10.09 -8.11 8.33
CA PRO A 50 11.02 -8.93 7.55
C PRO A 50 12.36 -9.08 8.29
N GLN A 51 12.90 -10.30 8.31
CA GLN A 51 14.22 -10.57 8.92
C GLN A 51 15.38 -10.10 8.03
N GLU A 52 15.12 -9.94 6.74
CA GLU A 52 16.06 -9.46 5.74
C GLU A 52 15.65 -8.08 5.23
N SER A 53 16.59 -7.34 4.66
CA SER A 53 16.28 -6.06 4.01
C SER A 53 15.44 -6.27 2.77
N VAL A 54 14.35 -5.51 2.67
CA VAL A 54 13.46 -5.47 1.50
C VAL A 54 13.37 -4.04 0.97
N ASP A 55 13.11 -3.90 -0.33
CA ASP A 55 13.01 -2.58 -0.98
C ASP A 55 11.59 -2.02 -0.94
N MET A 56 10.58 -2.92 -0.86
CA MET A 56 9.18 -2.56 -0.94
C MET A 56 8.34 -3.49 -0.07
N ILE A 57 7.33 -2.93 0.59
CA ILE A 57 6.44 -3.65 1.50
C ILE A 57 5.01 -3.30 1.14
N TYR A 58 4.18 -4.30 0.84
CA TYR A 58 2.73 -4.10 0.74
C TYR A 58 2.07 -4.33 2.08
N LEU A 59 1.32 -3.34 2.55
CA LEU A 59 0.47 -3.43 3.73
C LEU A 59 -0.96 -3.03 3.35
N CYS A 60 -1.94 -3.86 3.68
CA CYS A 60 -3.35 -3.58 3.48
C CYS A 60 -4.05 -3.64 4.84
N TYR A 61 -4.56 -2.51 5.31
CA TYR A 61 -5.30 -2.48 6.58
C TYR A 61 -6.47 -1.50 6.53
N PRO A 62 -7.66 -1.96 6.90
CA PRO A 62 -8.02 -3.36 7.22
C PRO A 62 -7.64 -4.33 6.12
N ASN A 63 -7.13 -5.52 6.51
CA ASN A 63 -6.52 -6.45 5.55
C ASN A 63 -7.57 -7.22 4.72
N ASN A 64 -7.27 -7.43 3.46
CA ASN A 64 -7.93 -8.40 2.61
C ASN A 64 -6.96 -9.58 2.40
N PRO A 65 -7.27 -10.83 2.88
CA PRO A 65 -8.61 -11.33 3.19
C PRO A 65 -8.96 -11.43 4.69
N THR A 66 -8.05 -11.15 5.63
CA THR A 66 -8.23 -11.52 7.05
C THR A 66 -9.17 -10.59 7.84
N GLY A 67 -9.40 -9.36 7.35
CA GLY A 67 -10.17 -8.33 8.06
C GLY A 67 -9.45 -7.72 9.27
N THR A 68 -8.20 -8.12 9.54
CA THR A 68 -7.43 -7.60 10.68
C THR A 68 -6.93 -6.18 10.44
N THR A 69 -6.66 -5.48 11.53
CA THR A 69 -6.12 -4.12 11.56
C THR A 69 -4.78 -4.09 12.31
N LEU A 70 -4.06 -2.99 12.21
CA LEU A 70 -2.92 -2.68 13.07
C LEU A 70 -3.22 -1.42 13.86
N THR A 71 -2.83 -1.41 15.13
CA THR A 71 -2.83 -0.20 15.95
C THR A 71 -1.77 0.80 15.46
N LYS A 72 -1.87 2.06 15.90
CA LYS A 72 -0.84 3.07 15.60
C LYS A 72 0.56 2.63 16.04
N ALA A 73 0.66 1.99 17.22
CA ALA A 73 1.94 1.50 17.74
C ALA A 73 2.53 0.34 16.92
N GLU A 74 1.69 -0.53 16.38
CA GLU A 74 2.14 -1.62 15.51
C GLU A 74 2.57 -1.07 14.15
N LEU A 75 1.78 -0.16 13.56
CA LEU A 75 2.10 0.44 12.27
C LEU A 75 3.36 1.32 12.34
N GLN A 76 3.63 1.95 13.51
CA GLN A 76 4.88 2.70 13.72
C GLN A 76 6.12 1.81 13.52
N LYS A 77 6.09 0.57 13.98
CA LYS A 77 7.21 -0.38 13.77
C LYS A 77 7.53 -0.62 12.30
N TRP A 78 6.51 -0.63 11.45
CA TRP A 78 6.68 -0.77 9.99
C TRP A 78 7.29 0.47 9.37
N VAL A 79 6.86 1.65 9.80
CA VAL A 79 7.43 2.92 9.35
C VAL A 79 8.89 3.04 9.79
N ASP A 80 9.20 2.72 11.05
CA ASP A 80 10.56 2.73 11.57
C ASP A 80 11.47 1.75 10.81
N TYR A 81 10.96 0.54 10.53
CA TYR A 81 11.67 -0.43 9.71
C TYR A 81 11.94 0.12 8.30
N ALA A 82 10.92 0.69 7.65
CA ALA A 82 11.04 1.20 6.29
C ALA A 82 12.06 2.35 6.21
N LEU A 83 12.06 3.25 7.18
CA LEU A 83 13.04 4.33 7.27
C LEU A 83 14.47 3.81 7.48
N ALA A 84 14.64 2.85 8.40
CA ALA A 84 15.94 2.26 8.71
C ALA A 84 16.54 1.49 7.52
N HIS A 85 15.72 0.80 6.74
CA HIS A 85 16.13 -0.02 5.60
C HIS A 85 15.97 0.68 4.24
N LYS A 86 15.53 1.94 4.22
CA LYS A 86 15.23 2.68 2.98
C LYS A 86 14.23 1.96 2.08
N ALA A 87 13.27 1.26 2.69
CA ALA A 87 12.19 0.58 2.00
C ALA A 87 11.01 1.51 1.73
N LEU A 88 10.22 1.22 0.71
CA LEU A 88 8.98 1.91 0.40
C LEU A 88 7.79 1.09 0.88
N ILE A 89 6.94 1.67 1.70
CA ILE A 89 5.64 1.08 2.05
C ILE A 89 4.61 1.47 0.99
N LEU A 90 3.92 0.47 0.43
CA LEU A 90 2.72 0.63 -0.37
C LEU A 90 1.52 0.26 0.52
N TYR A 91 0.86 1.29 1.06
CA TYR A 91 -0.21 1.15 2.04
C TYR A 91 -1.57 1.20 1.35
N ASP A 92 -2.31 0.09 1.37
CA ASP A 92 -3.65 -0.01 0.80
C ASP A 92 -4.70 0.21 1.89
N ALA A 93 -5.37 1.36 1.83
CA ALA A 93 -6.42 1.77 2.76
C ALA A 93 -7.82 1.64 2.14
N ALA A 94 -8.03 0.69 1.22
CA ALA A 94 -9.31 0.54 0.51
C ALA A 94 -10.50 0.25 1.43
N TYR A 95 -10.25 -0.27 2.63
CA TYR A 95 -11.27 -0.64 3.62
C TYR A 95 -11.31 0.30 4.84
N GLU A 96 -10.63 1.44 4.80
CA GLU A 96 -10.49 2.36 5.95
C GLU A 96 -11.83 2.84 6.51
N ALA A 97 -12.85 2.97 5.67
CA ALA A 97 -14.20 3.38 6.07
C ALA A 97 -14.89 2.40 7.04
N TYR A 98 -14.37 1.19 7.19
CA TYR A 98 -14.91 0.17 8.10
C TYR A 98 -14.21 0.15 9.46
N ILE A 99 -13.21 1.00 9.67
CA ILE A 99 -12.54 1.15 10.97
C ILE A 99 -13.50 1.83 11.94
N CYS A 100 -13.70 1.20 13.11
CA CYS A 100 -14.53 1.71 14.20
C CYS A 100 -13.72 1.97 15.48
N GLU A 101 -12.52 1.42 15.57
CA GLU A 101 -11.64 1.52 16.74
C GLU A 101 -10.83 2.81 16.69
N SER A 102 -10.74 3.50 17.82
CA SER A 102 -10.07 4.82 17.92
C SER A 102 -8.53 4.77 17.85
N ASP A 103 -7.94 3.60 18.13
CA ASP A 103 -6.49 3.38 18.12
C ASP A 103 -5.98 2.81 16.77
N VAL A 104 -6.89 2.50 15.84
CA VAL A 104 -6.58 2.06 14.49
C VAL A 104 -6.54 3.28 13.57
N PRO A 105 -5.43 3.54 12.87
CA PRO A 105 -5.32 4.70 12.01
C PRO A 105 -6.11 4.52 10.70
N HIS A 106 -6.78 5.58 10.27
CA HIS A 106 -7.46 5.66 8.96
C HIS A 106 -6.49 5.96 7.81
N SER A 107 -5.30 6.44 8.13
CA SER A 107 -4.25 6.76 7.16
C SER A 107 -2.90 6.40 7.74
N ILE A 108 -1.99 5.91 6.86
CA ILE A 108 -0.60 5.71 7.27
C ILE A 108 0.07 7.03 7.67
N TYR A 109 -0.43 8.15 7.17
CA TYR A 109 0.14 9.48 7.48
C TYR A 109 -0.23 10.01 8.87
N GLU A 110 -1.01 9.26 9.65
CA GLU A 110 -1.15 9.48 11.09
C GLU A 110 0.09 8.98 11.87
N ILE A 111 0.98 8.24 11.21
CA ILE A 111 2.19 7.65 11.79
C ILE A 111 3.39 8.57 11.51
N GLU A 112 4.16 8.86 12.54
CA GLU A 112 5.34 9.72 12.42
C GLU A 112 6.36 9.13 11.43
N GLY A 113 6.88 9.97 10.52
CA GLY A 113 7.85 9.58 9.51
C GLY A 113 7.28 8.94 8.24
N ALA A 114 6.01 8.52 8.23
CA ALA A 114 5.41 7.81 7.09
C ALA A 114 5.45 8.61 5.78
N ARG A 115 5.34 9.95 5.84
CA ARG A 115 5.43 10.81 4.66
C ARG A 115 6.73 10.68 3.88
N SER A 116 7.79 10.18 4.51
CA SER A 116 9.11 10.00 3.88
C SER A 116 9.33 8.62 3.29
N CYS A 117 8.48 7.63 3.60
CA CYS A 117 8.68 6.24 3.19
C CYS A 117 7.40 5.52 2.72
N ALA A 118 6.25 6.20 2.63
CA ALA A 118 5.01 5.52 2.28
C ALA A 118 4.26 6.21 1.14
N VAL A 119 3.62 5.38 0.30
CA VAL A 119 2.59 5.74 -0.68
C VAL A 119 1.29 5.11 -0.24
N GLU A 120 0.20 5.88 -0.22
CA GLU A 120 -1.11 5.40 0.21
C GLU A 120 -2.09 5.29 -0.96
N PHE A 121 -2.82 4.18 -1.02
CA PHE A 121 -3.88 3.94 -1.99
C PHE A 121 -5.25 4.05 -1.32
N ARG A 122 -6.15 4.81 -1.93
CA ARG A 122 -7.53 5.00 -1.51
C ARG A 122 -8.49 4.54 -2.58
N SER A 123 -9.63 3.97 -2.16
CA SER A 123 -10.62 3.45 -3.09
C SER A 123 -12.03 3.85 -2.68
N PHE A 124 -12.80 4.37 -3.62
CA PHE A 124 -14.23 4.60 -3.45
C PHE A 124 -15.08 3.33 -3.68
N SER A 125 -14.43 2.23 -4.07
CA SER A 125 -15.14 0.95 -4.30
C SER A 125 -15.92 0.48 -3.08
N LYS A 126 -15.37 0.70 -1.86
CA LYS A 126 -16.00 0.30 -0.59
C LYS A 126 -16.74 1.47 0.04
N THR A 127 -16.08 2.60 0.22
CA THR A 127 -16.60 3.78 0.89
C THR A 127 -17.87 4.34 0.23
N ALA A 128 -17.92 4.39 -1.10
CA ALA A 128 -19.06 4.91 -1.87
C ALA A 128 -19.86 3.83 -2.63
N GLY A 129 -19.54 2.55 -2.46
CA GLY A 129 -20.15 1.49 -3.26
C GLY A 129 -19.76 1.53 -4.75
N PHE A 130 -18.66 2.16 -5.10
CA PHE A 130 -18.24 2.42 -6.48
C PHE A 130 -17.44 1.29 -7.14
N THR A 131 -17.62 0.04 -6.72
CA THR A 131 -16.88 -1.10 -7.28
C THR A 131 -16.97 -1.16 -8.80
N GLY A 132 -18.15 -0.93 -9.38
CA GLY A 132 -18.37 -0.92 -10.83
C GLY A 132 -18.07 0.44 -11.50
N VAL A 133 -18.00 1.53 -10.74
CA VAL A 133 -17.77 2.90 -11.25
C VAL A 133 -16.28 3.18 -11.48
N ARG A 134 -15.39 2.51 -10.76
CA ARG A 134 -13.93 2.58 -10.89
C ARG A 134 -13.33 3.95 -10.52
N CYS A 135 -13.32 4.27 -9.23
CA CYS A 135 -12.72 5.50 -8.71
C CYS A 135 -11.82 5.19 -7.50
N GLY A 136 -10.68 5.80 -7.47
CA GLY A 136 -9.71 5.76 -6.39
C GLY A 136 -8.63 6.80 -6.61
N TYR A 137 -7.77 7.00 -5.62
CA TYR A 137 -6.63 7.91 -5.74
C TYR A 137 -5.41 7.38 -5.00
N THR A 138 -4.26 7.89 -5.38
CA THR A 138 -2.98 7.55 -4.76
C THR A 138 -2.36 8.83 -4.19
N VAL A 139 -1.93 8.76 -2.94
CA VAL A 139 -1.18 9.84 -2.30
C VAL A 139 0.29 9.49 -2.35
N VAL A 140 1.07 10.32 -3.03
CA VAL A 140 2.53 10.18 -3.14
C VAL A 140 3.16 11.47 -2.60
N PRO A 141 3.62 11.49 -1.35
CA PRO A 141 4.25 12.69 -0.78
C PRO A 141 5.54 13.09 -1.53
N GLU A 142 5.83 14.37 -1.57
CA GLU A 142 7.07 14.87 -2.18
C GLU A 142 8.32 14.49 -1.39
N GLU A 143 8.13 14.16 -0.11
CA GLU A 143 9.18 13.70 0.80
C GLU A 143 9.69 12.30 0.43
N VAL A 144 8.88 11.48 -0.23
CA VAL A 144 9.31 10.15 -0.70
C VAL A 144 10.31 10.33 -1.85
N LYS A 145 11.55 9.91 -1.60
CA LYS A 145 12.65 10.01 -2.57
C LYS A 145 12.98 8.65 -3.14
N ALA A 146 13.30 8.64 -4.43
CA ALA A 146 13.86 7.49 -5.13
C ALA A 146 15.27 7.80 -5.60
N MET A 147 16.11 6.77 -5.68
CA MET A 147 17.47 6.89 -6.20
C MET A 147 17.48 6.52 -7.68
N THR A 148 18.04 7.38 -8.51
CA THR A 148 18.25 7.06 -9.93
C THR A 148 19.45 6.12 -10.10
N ALA A 149 19.61 5.54 -11.28
CA ALA A 149 20.79 4.74 -11.60
C ALA A 149 22.11 5.52 -11.55
N SER A 150 22.04 6.87 -11.71
CA SER A 150 23.20 7.77 -11.57
C SER A 150 23.49 8.15 -10.12
N GLY A 151 22.67 7.69 -9.15
CA GLY A 151 22.83 8.02 -7.73
C GLY A 151 22.22 9.37 -7.32
N GLU A 152 21.42 9.99 -8.17
CA GLU A 152 20.69 11.21 -7.86
C GLU A 152 19.39 10.89 -7.12
N GLN A 153 19.03 11.69 -6.09
CA GLN A 153 17.73 11.62 -5.44
C GLN A 153 16.68 12.44 -6.19
N VAL A 154 15.55 11.80 -6.50
CA VAL A 154 14.40 12.45 -7.13
C VAL A 154 13.14 12.21 -6.32
N ALA A 155 12.22 13.18 -6.31
CA ALA A 155 10.91 12.98 -5.68
C ALA A 155 10.10 11.94 -6.47
N LEU A 156 9.64 10.90 -5.80
CA LEU A 156 8.82 9.86 -6.43
C LEU A 156 7.51 10.44 -6.97
N ASN A 157 6.97 11.47 -6.33
CA ASN A 157 5.78 12.21 -6.76
C ASN A 157 5.90 12.71 -8.20
N HIS A 158 7.04 13.32 -8.58
CA HIS A 158 7.23 13.84 -9.94
C HIS A 158 7.25 12.72 -10.99
N LEU A 159 7.89 11.59 -10.67
CA LEU A 159 7.92 10.41 -11.55
C LEU A 159 6.53 9.78 -11.68
N TRP A 160 5.83 9.65 -10.55
CA TRP A 160 4.47 9.12 -10.50
C TRP A 160 3.50 9.99 -11.31
N ASN A 161 3.50 11.30 -11.08
CA ASN A 161 2.64 12.25 -11.80
C ASN A 161 2.87 12.15 -13.32
N ARG A 162 4.13 12.18 -13.77
CA ARG A 162 4.45 12.03 -15.20
C ARG A 162 3.94 10.71 -15.77
N ARG A 163 4.16 9.61 -15.05
CA ARG A 163 3.69 8.28 -15.47
C ARG A 163 2.16 8.23 -15.53
N GLN A 164 1.48 8.69 -14.49
CA GLN A 164 0.02 8.66 -14.39
C GLN A 164 -0.62 9.47 -15.52
N CYS A 165 -0.20 10.70 -15.73
CA CYS A 165 -0.72 11.57 -16.79
C CYS A 165 -0.44 11.02 -18.21
N THR A 166 0.62 10.22 -18.38
CA THR A 166 0.93 9.60 -19.67
C THR A 166 0.10 8.32 -19.91
N LYS A 167 -0.17 7.54 -18.86
CA LYS A 167 -0.80 6.22 -18.98
C LYS A 167 -2.33 6.28 -18.93
N PHE A 168 -2.89 7.18 -18.15
CA PHE A 168 -4.32 7.13 -17.83
C PHE A 168 -5.02 8.48 -17.77
N ASN A 169 -4.39 9.55 -17.28
CA ASN A 169 -4.96 10.88 -17.00
C ASN A 169 -5.98 10.96 -15.85
N GLY A 170 -6.60 9.89 -15.45
CA GLY A 170 -7.59 9.87 -14.39
C GLY A 170 -8.95 9.36 -14.82
N THR A 171 -9.83 9.08 -13.85
CA THR A 171 -11.22 8.70 -14.09
C THR A 171 -12.07 9.88 -14.58
N SER A 172 -13.27 9.61 -15.10
CA SER A 172 -14.13 10.66 -15.65
C SER A 172 -14.48 11.73 -14.61
N TYR A 173 -14.64 12.98 -15.06
CA TYR A 173 -15.01 14.09 -14.17
C TYR A 173 -16.36 13.85 -13.46
N ILE A 174 -17.34 13.25 -14.15
CA ILE A 174 -18.63 12.89 -13.56
C ILE A 174 -18.44 11.93 -12.39
N THR A 175 -17.59 10.91 -12.55
CA THR A 175 -17.26 9.96 -11.49
C THR A 175 -16.56 10.64 -10.31
N GLN A 176 -15.64 11.58 -10.58
CA GLN A 176 -14.95 12.34 -9.53
C GLN A 176 -15.94 13.20 -8.72
N ARG A 177 -16.88 13.88 -9.40
CA ARG A 177 -17.93 14.66 -8.72
C ARG A 177 -18.85 13.78 -7.88
N GLY A 178 -19.20 12.59 -8.37
CA GLY A 178 -19.97 11.62 -7.59
C GLY A 178 -19.19 11.11 -6.36
N ALA A 179 -17.88 10.91 -6.49
CA ALA A 179 -17.04 10.52 -5.35
C ALA A 179 -16.90 11.65 -4.31
N GLU A 180 -16.81 12.91 -4.77
CA GLU A 180 -16.75 14.09 -3.89
C GLU A 180 -18.00 14.22 -3.03
N ALA A 181 -19.17 13.82 -3.55
CA ALA A 181 -20.45 13.95 -2.85
C ALA A 181 -20.49 13.20 -1.49
N ILE A 182 -19.70 12.14 -1.30
CA ILE A 182 -19.65 11.43 0.00
C ILE A 182 -19.05 12.27 1.14
N TYR A 183 -18.40 13.38 0.82
CA TYR A 183 -17.81 14.31 1.79
C TYR A 183 -18.66 15.54 2.01
N THR A 184 -19.80 15.65 1.34
CA THR A 184 -20.75 16.78 1.54
C THR A 184 -21.75 16.45 2.65
N ALA A 185 -22.16 17.48 3.38
CA ALA A 185 -23.22 17.36 4.36
C ALA A 185 -24.58 17.43 3.62
N GLU A 186 -25.25 16.28 3.49
CA GLU A 186 -26.68 16.17 3.24
C GLU A 186 -27.30 15.32 4.33
#